data_ce5fdeaf8f6ae4854e04dd07bf125f91
#
_entry.id   ce5fdeaf8f6ae4854e04dd07bf125f91
#
_cell.length_a   1.000
_cell.length_b   1.000
_cell.length_c   1.000
_cell.angle_alpha   90.00
_cell.angle_beta   90.00
_cell.angle_gamma   90.00
#
_symmetry.space_group_name_H-M   'P 1'
#
loop_
_entity.id
_entity.type
_entity.pdbx_description
1 polymer ?
#
loop_
_entity_poly.entity_id
_entity_poly.type
_entity_poly.pdbx_seq_one_letter_code
_entity_poly.pdbx_strand_id
1 'polypeptide(L)'
;KKKIHTWGLEINRVTLPNITEKFMNNLPGAEDELENTATALRIFAEAGVPIARQRLAGDTFPQLMTRYQSVHRGGYVSRGESRALTRGELETPNYDELQEWWNRFCDIYSTLVPIAEECGIKLAIHPSDVPNPDTPLGGLGFHRVIDAFPSRSVGYLYCVGTRAESGGSSIVMDEIHNYGRKGRIFMIHLRNVRASLATAEAFEEVLLDDGDMNMFKVLLELQKIGFDGCLNPDHIPNIEGGSSGLAYSIGYIRALLAALAAMP
;
A
#
# COMPACT_ATOMS: atom_id res chain seq x y z
N LYS A 1 9.07 4.67 -21.68
CA LYS A 1 8.16 5.80 -21.74
C LYS A 1 7.56 5.95 -23.13
N LYS A 2 8.34 6.17 -24.21
CA LYS A 2 7.83 6.37 -25.59
C LYS A 2 6.77 5.34 -25.99
N LYS A 3 7.02 4.03 -25.79
CA LYS A 3 6.09 2.95 -26.14
C LYS A 3 4.74 3.04 -25.38
N ILE A 4 4.73 3.51 -24.16
CA ILE A 4 3.52 3.65 -23.34
C ILE A 4 2.71 4.86 -23.84
N HIS A 5 3.39 5.97 -24.12
CA HIS A 5 2.77 7.20 -24.64
C HIS A 5 2.09 7.01 -26.00
N THR A 6 2.57 6.09 -26.84
CA THR A 6 1.88 5.80 -28.14
C THR A 6 0.46 5.26 -27.96
N TRP A 7 0.14 4.76 -26.75
CA TRP A 7 -1.20 4.27 -26.40
C TRP A 7 -2.02 5.30 -25.58
N GLY A 8 -1.52 6.55 -25.47
CA GLY A 8 -2.19 7.58 -24.67
C GLY A 8 -2.13 7.33 -23.17
N LEU A 9 -1.17 6.53 -22.71
CA LEU A 9 -0.99 6.19 -21.29
C LEU A 9 0.23 6.91 -20.71
N GLU A 10 0.14 7.25 -19.43
CA GLU A 10 1.23 7.81 -18.63
C GLU A 10 1.70 6.82 -17.57
N ILE A 11 2.99 6.94 -17.17
CA ILE A 11 3.52 6.18 -16.03
C ILE A 11 3.28 7.01 -14.79
N ASN A 12 2.38 6.55 -13.92
CA ASN A 12 2.11 7.23 -12.67
C ASN A 12 3.09 6.83 -11.55
N ARG A 13 3.54 5.57 -11.53
CA ARG A 13 4.39 5.03 -10.47
C ARG A 13 5.36 3.98 -10.98
N VAL A 14 6.53 3.92 -10.35
CA VAL A 14 7.48 2.82 -10.47
C VAL A 14 7.75 2.18 -9.11
N THR A 15 8.21 0.94 -9.13
CA THR A 15 8.82 0.30 -7.97
C THR A 15 10.32 0.33 -8.15
N LEU A 16 11.03 0.87 -7.17
CA LEU A 16 12.49 0.90 -7.16
C LEU A 16 13.06 -0.51 -6.99
N PRO A 17 14.32 -0.76 -7.41
CA PRO A 17 15.02 -1.99 -7.07
C PRO A 17 14.93 -2.27 -5.57
N ASN A 18 14.77 -3.54 -5.20
CA ASN A 18 14.66 -3.92 -3.81
C ASN A 18 15.96 -3.61 -3.06
N ILE A 19 15.89 -2.70 -2.11
CA ILE A 19 16.89 -2.54 -1.05
C ILE A 19 16.50 -3.55 0.02
N THR A 20 16.89 -4.80 -0.13
CA THR A 20 16.29 -5.88 0.64
C THR A 20 17.32 -6.67 1.44
N GLU A 21 17.85 -7.72 0.83
CA GLU A 21 18.65 -8.68 1.59
C GLU A 21 19.98 -8.11 2.05
N LYS A 22 20.65 -7.34 1.20
CA LYS A 22 21.98 -6.84 1.53
C LYS A 22 21.91 -5.72 2.55
N PHE A 23 21.18 -4.66 2.24
CA PHE A 23 21.16 -3.49 3.13
C PHE A 23 20.40 -3.79 4.43
N MET A 24 19.19 -4.36 4.33
CA MET A 24 18.36 -4.65 5.51
C MET A 24 18.98 -5.71 6.43
N ASN A 25 19.82 -6.59 5.92
CA ASN A 25 20.50 -7.64 6.69
C ASN A 25 22.00 -7.38 6.90
N ASN A 26 22.51 -6.18 6.55
CA ASN A 26 23.91 -5.81 6.71
C ASN A 26 24.88 -6.81 6.05
N LEU A 27 24.58 -7.22 4.81
CA LEU A 27 25.38 -8.16 4.05
C LEU A 27 26.40 -7.42 3.14
N PRO A 28 27.47 -8.10 2.70
CA PRO A 28 28.43 -7.54 1.75
C PRO A 28 27.75 -7.01 0.47
N GLY A 29 28.09 -5.80 0.06
CA GLY A 29 27.47 -5.11 -1.08
C GLY A 29 26.20 -4.34 -0.76
N ALA A 30 25.91 -4.07 0.51
CA ALA A 30 24.79 -3.27 0.96
C ALA A 30 24.84 -1.83 0.43
N GLU A 31 26.02 -1.22 0.45
CA GLU A 31 26.25 0.14 -0.05
C GLU A 31 26.00 0.24 -1.56
N ASP A 32 26.48 -0.74 -2.33
CA ASP A 32 26.25 -0.80 -3.79
C ASP A 32 24.74 -0.94 -4.10
N GLU A 33 24.01 -1.71 -3.29
CA GLU A 33 22.58 -1.88 -3.44
C GLU A 33 21.83 -0.55 -3.21
N LEU A 34 22.21 0.21 -2.19
CA LEU A 34 21.64 1.52 -1.89
C LEU A 34 21.99 2.55 -2.99
N GLU A 35 23.23 2.58 -3.45
CA GLU A 35 23.66 3.46 -4.53
C GLU A 35 22.94 3.17 -5.85
N ASN A 36 22.77 1.89 -6.19
CA ASN A 36 21.97 1.47 -7.36
C ASN A 36 20.52 1.94 -7.26
N THR A 37 19.94 1.88 -6.07
CA THR A 37 18.57 2.35 -5.83
C THR A 37 18.47 3.87 -5.95
N ALA A 38 19.43 4.60 -5.41
CA ALA A 38 19.53 6.05 -5.55
C ALA A 38 19.67 6.48 -7.01
N THR A 39 20.51 5.76 -7.76
CA THR A 39 20.69 5.98 -9.20
C THR A 39 19.39 5.70 -9.97
N ALA A 40 18.70 4.61 -9.67
CA ALA A 40 17.42 4.30 -10.30
C ALA A 40 16.36 5.37 -10.00
N LEU A 41 16.34 5.92 -8.78
CA LEU A 41 15.42 7.01 -8.41
C LEU A 41 15.65 8.24 -9.30
N ARG A 42 16.91 8.66 -9.51
CA ARG A 42 17.25 9.76 -10.42
C ARG A 42 16.82 9.50 -11.86
N ILE A 43 17.08 8.30 -12.38
CA ILE A 43 16.68 7.90 -13.74
C ILE A 43 15.17 7.97 -13.93
N PHE A 44 14.38 7.49 -12.96
CA PHE A 44 12.93 7.56 -13.04
C PHE A 44 12.40 8.98 -12.92
N ALA A 45 13.00 9.81 -12.06
CA ALA A 45 12.63 11.21 -11.95
C ALA A 45 12.95 11.97 -13.25
N GLU A 46 14.12 11.78 -13.85
CA GLU A 46 14.50 12.35 -15.16
C GLU A 46 13.55 11.88 -16.27
N ALA A 47 13.10 10.63 -16.21
CA ALA A 47 12.05 10.13 -17.10
C ALA A 47 10.67 10.77 -16.85
N GLY A 48 10.51 11.61 -15.84
CA GLY A 48 9.26 12.29 -15.47
C GLY A 48 8.23 11.35 -14.84
N VAL A 49 8.68 10.35 -14.08
CA VAL A 49 7.78 9.52 -13.26
C VAL A 49 7.54 10.23 -11.93
N PRO A 50 6.28 10.49 -11.54
CA PRO A 50 6.02 11.33 -10.37
C PRO A 50 6.16 10.61 -9.02
N ILE A 51 6.03 9.28 -9.00
CA ILE A 51 6.00 8.50 -7.75
C ILE A 51 6.90 7.26 -7.86
N ALA A 52 7.75 7.06 -6.87
CA ALA A 52 8.52 5.84 -6.68
C ALA A 52 8.09 5.12 -5.39
N ARG A 53 7.81 3.82 -5.49
CA ARG A 53 7.59 2.95 -4.33
C ARG A 53 8.90 2.25 -3.99
N GLN A 54 9.34 2.34 -2.75
CA GLN A 54 10.39 1.49 -2.20
C GLN A 54 9.77 0.26 -1.54
N ARG A 55 10.33 -0.91 -1.81
CA ARG A 55 10.07 -2.15 -1.06
C ARG A 55 11.31 -2.49 -0.23
N LEU A 56 11.06 -3.02 0.96
CA LEU A 56 12.11 -3.32 1.93
C LEU A 56 11.97 -4.78 2.40
N ALA A 57 13.08 -5.47 2.59
CA ALA A 57 13.06 -6.81 3.17
C ALA A 57 12.64 -6.74 4.65
N GLY A 58 12.02 -7.81 5.13
CA GLY A 58 11.63 -7.94 6.53
C GLY A 58 10.39 -7.14 6.92
N ASP A 59 9.61 -6.64 5.94
CA ASP A 59 8.34 -5.94 6.20
C ASP A 59 7.11 -6.85 6.06
N THR A 60 7.29 -8.10 5.62
CA THR A 60 6.21 -9.09 5.45
C THR A 60 6.48 -10.36 6.23
N PHE A 61 5.44 -10.87 6.89
CA PHE A 61 5.49 -12.05 7.73
C PHE A 61 4.39 -13.04 7.34
N PRO A 62 4.52 -13.70 6.18
CA PRO A 62 3.47 -14.59 5.66
C PRO A 62 3.22 -15.80 6.56
N GLN A 63 4.18 -16.21 7.41
CA GLN A 63 4.04 -17.28 8.38
C GLN A 63 3.01 -16.99 9.48
N LEU A 64 2.67 -15.71 9.70
CA LEU A 64 1.69 -15.32 10.72
C LEU A 64 0.24 -15.63 10.34
N MET A 65 -0.01 -15.98 9.08
CA MET A 65 -1.35 -16.12 8.54
C MET A 65 -1.49 -17.40 7.72
N THR A 66 -2.58 -18.13 7.95
CA THR A 66 -2.97 -19.24 7.08
C THR A 66 -3.92 -18.74 6.00
N ARG A 67 -3.58 -18.99 4.74
CA ARG A 67 -4.41 -18.63 3.58
C ARG A 67 -5.53 -19.63 3.38
N TYR A 68 -6.70 -19.13 3.02
CA TYR A 68 -7.87 -19.92 2.63
C TYR A 68 -8.61 -19.25 1.47
N GLN A 69 -9.61 -19.94 0.94
CA GLN A 69 -10.50 -19.41 -0.09
C GLN A 69 -11.94 -19.53 0.35
N SER A 70 -12.75 -18.55 0.00
CA SER A 70 -14.19 -18.53 0.23
C SER A 70 -14.93 -18.27 -1.08
N VAL A 71 -16.09 -18.89 -1.24
CA VAL A 71 -16.99 -18.65 -2.37
C VAL A 71 -18.07 -17.67 -1.92
N HIS A 72 -18.24 -16.62 -2.69
CA HIS A 72 -19.19 -15.55 -2.44
C HIS A 72 -20.33 -15.51 -3.46
N ARG A 73 -21.19 -14.49 -3.37
CA ARG A 73 -22.32 -14.25 -4.29
C ARG A 73 -21.86 -14.32 -5.75
N GLY A 74 -22.67 -14.93 -6.62
CA GLY A 74 -22.33 -15.09 -8.03
C GLY A 74 -21.17 -16.05 -8.30
N GLY A 75 -20.72 -16.80 -7.28
CA GLY A 75 -19.69 -17.83 -7.42
C GLY A 75 -18.24 -17.32 -7.49
N TYR A 76 -17.98 -16.03 -7.25
CA TYR A 76 -16.60 -15.57 -7.23
C TYR A 76 -15.85 -16.12 -6.02
N VAL A 77 -14.53 -16.31 -6.19
CA VAL A 77 -13.67 -16.85 -5.15
C VAL A 77 -12.79 -15.72 -4.61
N SER A 78 -12.88 -15.52 -3.30
CA SER A 78 -12.01 -14.59 -2.57
C SER A 78 -10.81 -15.31 -1.98
N ARG A 79 -9.74 -14.54 -1.75
CA ARG A 79 -8.64 -14.93 -0.89
C ARG A 79 -8.93 -14.45 0.53
N GLY A 80 -8.82 -15.35 1.49
CA GLY A 80 -8.83 -15.04 2.91
C GLY A 80 -7.51 -15.37 3.57
N GLU A 81 -7.22 -14.69 4.66
CA GLU A 81 -6.10 -14.98 5.55
C GLU A 81 -6.58 -14.97 6.99
N SER A 82 -6.11 -15.94 7.79
CA SER A 82 -6.54 -16.10 9.18
C SER A 82 -5.38 -16.44 10.09
N ARG A 83 -5.26 -15.67 11.15
CA ARG A 83 -4.36 -15.93 12.25
C ARG A 83 -4.87 -17.08 13.12
N ALA A 84 -6.19 -17.13 13.33
CA ALA A 84 -6.83 -18.19 14.12
C ALA A 84 -6.66 -19.61 13.54
N LEU A 85 -6.46 -19.73 12.23
CA LEU A 85 -6.19 -21.01 11.56
C LEU A 85 -4.71 -21.38 11.54
N THR A 86 -3.83 -20.47 11.91
CA THR A 86 -2.38 -20.72 11.89
C THR A 86 -1.99 -21.61 13.08
N ARG A 87 -1.28 -22.70 12.79
CA ARG A 87 -0.84 -23.68 13.79
C ARG A 87 0.62 -23.43 14.18
N GLY A 88 0.93 -23.66 15.43
CA GLY A 88 2.27 -23.51 16.00
C GLY A 88 2.47 -22.16 16.69
N GLU A 89 3.65 -21.97 17.23
CA GLU A 89 4.04 -20.67 17.80
C GLU A 89 4.27 -19.67 16.67
N LEU A 90 3.70 -18.49 16.80
CA LEU A 90 3.86 -17.40 15.84
C LEU A 90 5.11 -16.61 16.23
N GLU A 91 6.17 -16.78 15.47
CA GLU A 91 7.37 -15.95 15.63
C GLU A 91 7.10 -14.57 15.05
N THR A 92 6.78 -13.62 15.92
CA THR A 92 6.72 -12.19 15.60
C THR A 92 8.05 -11.54 15.92
N PRO A 93 8.47 -10.50 15.19
CA PRO A 93 9.66 -9.76 15.54
C PRO A 93 9.50 -9.12 16.93
N ASN A 94 10.53 -9.21 17.74
CA ASN A 94 10.56 -8.55 19.03
C ASN A 94 10.83 -7.03 18.87
N TYR A 95 10.79 -6.29 19.98
CA TYR A 95 10.98 -4.85 19.95
C TYR A 95 12.33 -4.43 19.38
N ASP A 96 13.42 -5.14 19.72
CA ASP A 96 14.77 -4.78 19.27
C ASP A 96 14.93 -5.03 17.76
N GLU A 97 14.36 -6.13 17.24
CA GLU A 97 14.32 -6.43 15.80
C GLU A 97 13.52 -5.38 15.01
N LEU A 98 12.36 -4.96 15.54
CA LEU A 98 11.56 -3.88 14.95
C LEU A 98 12.31 -2.55 14.96
N GLN A 99 13.04 -2.24 16.04
CA GLN A 99 13.81 -1.02 16.16
C GLN A 99 15.03 -1.04 15.24
N GLU A 100 15.70 -2.18 15.09
CA GLU A 100 16.81 -2.34 14.14
C GLU A 100 16.33 -2.17 12.70
N TRP A 101 15.22 -2.81 12.35
CA TRP A 101 14.59 -2.64 11.05
C TRP A 101 14.26 -1.16 10.77
N TRP A 102 13.69 -0.48 11.75
CA TRP A 102 13.36 0.94 11.66
C TRP A 102 14.59 1.82 11.46
N ASN A 103 15.67 1.54 12.17
CA ASN A 103 16.92 2.30 12.01
C ASN A 103 17.47 2.16 10.59
N ARG A 104 17.49 0.95 10.04
CA ARG A 104 17.92 0.70 8.65
C ARG A 104 17.00 1.37 7.62
N PHE A 105 15.71 1.35 7.87
CA PHE A 105 14.75 2.11 7.08
C PHE A 105 15.07 3.61 7.09
N CYS A 106 15.39 4.17 8.24
CA CYS A 106 15.77 5.57 8.38
C CYS A 106 17.08 5.88 7.61
N ASP A 107 18.05 4.99 7.64
CA ASP A 107 19.30 5.16 6.90
C ASP A 107 19.07 5.21 5.37
N ILE A 108 18.25 4.29 4.86
CA ILE A 108 17.85 4.28 3.45
C ILE A 108 17.15 5.59 3.09
N TYR A 109 16.17 6.01 3.89
CA TYR A 109 15.39 7.20 3.59
C TYR A 109 16.18 8.49 3.76
N SER A 110 17.15 8.53 4.69
CA SER A 110 18.08 9.64 4.82
C SER A 110 18.93 9.84 3.56
N THR A 111 19.17 8.78 2.80
CA THR A 111 19.86 8.85 1.50
C THR A 111 18.89 9.21 0.37
N LEU A 112 17.69 8.61 0.32
CA LEU A 112 16.78 8.77 -0.81
C LEU A 112 15.96 10.06 -0.77
N VAL A 113 15.62 10.58 0.43
CA VAL A 113 14.77 11.77 0.57
C VAL A 113 15.38 13.02 -0.05
N PRO A 114 16.67 13.37 0.20
CA PRO A 114 17.29 14.52 -0.45
C PRO A 114 17.27 14.41 -1.98
N ILE A 115 17.49 13.20 -2.52
CA ILE A 115 17.42 12.96 -3.96
C ILE A 115 16.00 13.15 -4.49
N ALA A 116 15.02 12.67 -3.75
CA ALA A 116 13.61 12.82 -4.13
C ALA A 116 13.18 14.30 -4.14
N GLU A 117 13.68 15.11 -3.19
CA GLU A 117 13.44 16.55 -3.14
C GLU A 117 14.13 17.27 -4.31
N GLU A 118 15.40 16.99 -4.56
CA GLU A 118 16.18 17.55 -5.67
C GLU A 118 15.53 17.27 -7.02
N CYS A 119 15.09 16.03 -7.23
CA CYS A 119 14.56 15.57 -8.50
C CYS A 119 13.04 15.80 -8.66
N GLY A 120 12.34 16.24 -7.62
CA GLY A 120 10.88 16.46 -7.64
C GLY A 120 10.04 15.18 -7.75
N ILE A 121 10.57 14.03 -7.32
CA ILE A 121 9.86 12.74 -7.30
C ILE A 121 9.36 12.44 -5.89
N LYS A 122 8.22 11.76 -5.76
CA LYS A 122 7.64 11.39 -4.47
C LYS A 122 8.03 9.96 -4.09
N LEU A 123 8.44 9.74 -2.85
CA LEU A 123 8.69 8.43 -2.26
C LEU A 123 7.44 7.95 -1.53
N ALA A 124 6.86 6.85 -1.99
CA ALA A 124 5.63 6.31 -1.45
C ALA A 124 5.86 4.99 -0.71
N ILE A 125 5.50 4.96 0.56
CA ILE A 125 5.50 3.75 1.41
C ILE A 125 4.15 3.07 1.34
N HIS A 126 4.19 1.75 1.18
CA HIS A 126 3.03 0.86 1.30
C HIS A 126 3.01 0.26 2.72
N PRO A 127 1.87 0.06 3.38
CA PRO A 127 1.83 -0.67 4.64
C PRO A 127 2.31 -2.11 4.45
N SER A 128 2.80 -2.75 5.52
CA SER A 128 3.18 -4.16 5.47
C SER A 128 2.02 -5.01 4.96
N ASP A 129 2.30 -5.89 3.99
CA ASP A 129 1.34 -6.90 3.55
C ASP A 129 1.29 -8.00 4.62
N VAL A 130 0.18 -8.27 5.19
CA VAL A 130 -0.16 -8.79 6.50
C VAL A 130 0.01 -7.68 7.55
N PRO A 131 -1.02 -6.88 7.72
CA PRO A 131 -0.97 -5.67 8.56
C PRO A 131 -1.14 -6.01 10.05
N ASN A 132 -0.31 -6.90 10.56
CA ASN A 132 -0.25 -7.21 11.97
C ASN A 132 0.41 -6.03 12.71
N PRO A 133 -0.09 -5.61 13.88
CA PRO A 133 0.55 -4.59 14.70
C PRO A 133 2.03 -4.84 15.00
N ASP A 134 2.44 -6.10 15.03
CA ASP A 134 3.81 -6.52 15.29
C ASP A 134 4.71 -6.54 14.04
N THR A 135 4.26 -6.00 12.92
CA THR A 135 5.09 -5.86 11.71
C THR A 135 5.59 -4.42 11.58
N PRO A 136 6.75 -4.20 10.91
CA PRO A 136 7.40 -2.89 10.88
C PRO A 136 6.51 -1.74 10.38
N LEU A 137 5.70 -1.99 9.34
CA LEU A 137 4.79 -1.01 8.76
C LEU A 137 3.31 -1.43 8.92
N GLY A 138 3.01 -2.30 9.88
CA GLY A 138 1.65 -2.77 10.16
C GLY A 138 0.89 -1.90 11.15
N GLY A 139 1.56 -1.43 12.18
CA GLY A 139 1.01 -0.64 13.27
C GLY A 139 1.62 0.75 13.36
N LEU A 140 2.18 1.07 14.52
CA LEU A 140 2.79 2.37 14.81
C LEU A 140 3.90 2.76 13.83
N GLY A 141 4.65 1.79 13.30
CA GLY A 141 5.71 2.03 12.32
C GLY A 141 5.22 2.76 11.08
N PHE A 142 4.02 2.43 10.60
CA PHE A 142 3.43 3.12 9.44
C PHE A 142 3.14 4.61 9.74
N HIS A 143 2.60 4.91 10.91
CA HIS A 143 2.32 6.30 11.32
C HIS A 143 3.59 7.14 11.48
N ARG A 144 4.69 6.53 11.97
CA ARG A 144 5.96 7.21 12.22
C ARG A 144 6.64 7.75 10.97
N VAL A 145 6.37 7.20 9.78
CA VAL A 145 7.10 7.53 8.54
C VAL A 145 7.10 9.02 8.25
N ILE A 146 5.94 9.66 8.22
CA ILE A 146 5.83 11.08 7.88
C ILE A 146 6.25 12.03 8.99
N ASP A 147 6.35 11.54 10.22
CA ASP A 147 6.87 12.30 11.36
C ASP A 147 8.41 12.22 11.38
N ALA A 148 9.00 11.05 11.07
CA ALA A 148 10.43 10.89 10.93
C ALA A 148 10.99 11.63 9.69
N PHE A 149 10.22 11.68 8.60
CA PHE A 149 10.58 12.36 7.37
C PHE A 149 9.52 13.41 7.00
N PRO A 150 9.62 14.63 7.55
CA PRO A 150 8.63 15.69 7.34
C PRO A 150 8.61 16.26 5.92
N SER A 151 9.54 15.84 5.05
CA SER A 151 9.59 16.21 3.64
C SER A 151 8.27 15.93 2.92
N ARG A 152 7.83 16.86 2.09
CA ARG A 152 6.64 16.69 1.23
C ARG A 152 6.84 15.67 0.12
N SER A 153 8.08 15.24 -0.13
CA SER A 153 8.41 14.15 -1.03
C SER A 153 8.21 12.76 -0.42
N VAL A 154 7.94 12.66 0.88
CA VAL A 154 7.66 11.40 1.58
C VAL A 154 6.18 11.29 1.90
N GLY A 155 5.58 10.15 1.60
CA GLY A 155 4.17 9.87 1.89
C GLY A 155 3.81 8.44 1.57
N TYR A 156 2.54 8.21 1.30
CA TYR A 156 1.98 6.88 1.23
C TYR A 156 1.45 6.53 -0.16
N LEU A 157 1.78 5.34 -0.61
CA LEU A 157 0.92 4.53 -1.44
C LEU A 157 -0.07 3.89 -0.47
N TYR A 158 -1.19 4.56 -0.25
CA TYR A 158 -2.13 4.15 0.78
C TYR A 158 -3.00 3.00 0.31
N CYS A 159 -2.83 1.82 0.91
CA CYS A 159 -3.63 0.65 0.61
C CYS A 159 -4.83 0.58 1.56
N VAL A 160 -6.00 0.96 1.04
CA VAL A 160 -7.27 0.95 1.77
C VAL A 160 -7.57 -0.44 2.35
N GLY A 161 -7.36 -1.49 1.53
CA GLY A 161 -7.60 -2.86 1.96
C GLY A 161 -6.66 -3.30 3.08
N THR A 162 -5.34 -3.14 2.90
CA THR A 162 -4.38 -3.54 3.94
C THR A 162 -4.65 -2.84 5.27
N ARG A 163 -5.04 -1.58 5.27
CA ARG A 163 -5.39 -0.89 6.52
C ARG A 163 -6.73 -1.37 7.09
N ALA A 164 -7.70 -1.68 6.24
CA ALA A 164 -8.96 -2.29 6.67
C ALA A 164 -8.79 -3.71 7.23
N GLU A 165 -7.87 -4.51 6.67
CA GLU A 165 -7.47 -5.82 7.22
C GLU A 165 -6.97 -5.69 8.65
N SER A 166 -6.20 -4.65 8.96
CA SER A 166 -5.72 -4.38 10.31
C SER A 166 -6.86 -4.06 11.28
N GLY A 167 -7.67 -3.05 10.99
CA GLY A 167 -8.61 -2.50 11.98
C GLY A 167 -9.96 -2.04 11.44
N GLY A 168 -10.31 -2.42 10.21
CA GLY A 168 -11.63 -2.12 9.62
C GLY A 168 -11.79 -0.69 9.11
N SER A 169 -13.03 -0.35 8.79
CA SER A 169 -13.41 0.91 8.14
C SER A 169 -13.04 2.17 8.95
N SER A 170 -13.09 2.11 10.27
CA SER A 170 -12.81 3.25 11.15
C SER A 170 -11.35 3.72 11.04
N ILE A 171 -10.40 2.80 11.03
CA ILE A 171 -8.98 3.12 10.85
C ILE A 171 -8.76 3.76 9.48
N VAL A 172 -9.35 3.19 8.42
CA VAL A 172 -9.21 3.71 7.06
C VAL A 172 -9.69 5.15 6.96
N MET A 173 -10.86 5.46 7.50
CA MET A 173 -11.44 6.80 7.44
C MET A 173 -10.60 7.82 8.20
N ASP A 174 -10.13 7.45 9.38
CA ASP A 174 -9.27 8.30 10.22
C ASP A 174 -7.92 8.59 9.55
N GLU A 175 -7.28 7.56 9.00
CA GLU A 175 -5.98 7.68 8.33
C GLU A 175 -6.06 8.49 7.03
N ILE A 176 -7.08 8.26 6.20
CA ILE A 176 -7.30 9.08 4.99
C ILE A 176 -7.43 10.55 5.37
N HIS A 177 -8.22 10.84 6.40
CA HIS A 177 -8.38 12.20 6.90
C HIS A 177 -7.04 12.77 7.39
N ASN A 178 -6.34 12.04 8.26
CA ASN A 178 -5.12 12.54 8.92
C ASN A 178 -3.94 12.69 7.95
N TYR A 179 -3.68 11.70 7.11
CA TYR A 179 -2.58 11.77 6.14
C TYR A 179 -2.93 12.65 4.94
N GLY A 180 -4.19 12.61 4.51
CA GLY A 180 -4.67 13.40 3.39
C GLY A 180 -4.60 14.90 3.66
N ARG A 181 -5.05 15.36 4.82
CA ARG A 181 -4.93 16.78 5.22
C ARG A 181 -3.49 17.27 5.26
N LYS A 182 -2.54 16.39 5.51
CA LYS A 182 -1.10 16.69 5.46
C LYS A 182 -0.54 16.64 4.02
N GLY A 183 -1.35 16.23 3.01
CA GLY A 183 -0.93 16.03 1.62
C GLY A 183 0.04 14.85 1.45
N ARG A 184 -0.11 13.80 2.28
CA ARG A 184 0.83 12.67 2.32
C ARG A 184 0.30 11.39 1.68
N ILE A 185 -0.86 11.41 1.06
CA ILE A 185 -1.38 10.31 0.26
C ILE A 185 -1.09 10.62 -1.22
N PHE A 186 -0.27 9.81 -1.86
CA PHE A 186 0.18 10.05 -3.24
C PHE A 186 -0.53 9.14 -4.25
N MET A 187 -0.95 7.97 -3.83
CA MET A 187 -1.66 6.99 -4.64
C MET A 187 -2.51 6.10 -3.73
N ILE A 188 -3.63 5.62 -4.24
CA ILE A 188 -4.53 4.70 -3.52
C ILE A 188 -4.51 3.33 -4.19
N HIS A 189 -4.28 2.28 -3.40
CA HIS A 189 -4.74 0.94 -3.70
C HIS A 189 -6.13 0.77 -3.10
N LEU A 190 -7.12 0.56 -3.97
CA LEU A 190 -8.52 0.49 -3.58
C LEU A 190 -9.01 -0.95 -3.67
N ARG A 191 -9.28 -1.55 -2.52
CA ARG A 191 -9.91 -2.87 -2.39
C ARG A 191 -10.80 -2.89 -1.15
N ASN A 192 -11.76 -3.78 -1.14
CA ASN A 192 -12.64 -3.98 0.00
C ASN A 192 -12.35 -5.33 0.67
N VAL A 193 -12.64 -5.41 1.95
CA VAL A 193 -12.44 -6.61 2.74
C VAL A 193 -13.67 -6.89 3.61
N ARG A 194 -13.84 -8.14 3.99
CA ARG A 194 -14.74 -8.56 5.07
C ARG A 194 -13.92 -8.95 6.27
N ALA A 195 -14.39 -8.57 7.44
CA ALA A 195 -13.73 -8.72 8.72
C ALA A 195 -12.38 -8.02 8.78
N SER A 196 -11.70 -8.12 9.91
CA SER A 196 -10.36 -7.59 10.14
C SER A 196 -9.64 -8.40 11.20
N LEU A 197 -8.33 -8.27 11.29
CA LEU A 197 -7.53 -8.92 12.33
C LEU A 197 -7.97 -8.48 13.73
N ALA A 198 -8.36 -7.22 13.89
CA ALA A 198 -8.83 -6.69 15.17
C ALA A 198 -10.17 -7.28 15.63
N THR A 199 -11.04 -7.70 14.71
CA THR A 199 -12.41 -8.16 15.04
C THR A 199 -12.58 -9.66 14.96
N ALA A 200 -11.86 -10.34 14.06
CA ALA A 200 -12.07 -11.76 13.76
C ALA A 200 -10.78 -12.57 13.65
N GLU A 201 -9.62 -11.95 13.89
CA GLU A 201 -8.29 -12.54 13.61
C GLU A 201 -8.16 -13.10 12.17
N ALA A 202 -8.99 -12.61 11.27
CA ALA A 202 -9.08 -13.04 9.88
C ALA A 202 -9.66 -11.91 9.02
N PHE A 203 -9.41 -11.99 7.71
CA PHE A 203 -10.06 -11.14 6.72
C PHE A 203 -10.23 -11.89 5.40
N GLU A 204 -11.11 -11.37 4.54
CA GLU A 204 -11.29 -11.83 3.16
C GLU A 204 -11.24 -10.65 2.20
N GLU A 205 -10.47 -10.79 1.13
CA GLU A 205 -10.42 -9.80 0.05
C GLU A 205 -11.60 -10.06 -0.91
N VAL A 206 -12.51 -9.11 -0.97
CA VAL A 206 -13.78 -9.27 -1.70
C VAL A 206 -13.94 -8.22 -2.81
N LEU A 207 -14.98 -8.34 -3.62
CA LEU A 207 -15.32 -7.30 -4.59
C LEU A 207 -15.61 -5.96 -3.89
N LEU A 208 -15.37 -4.85 -4.58
CA LEU A 208 -15.47 -3.51 -3.99
C LEU A 208 -16.81 -3.19 -3.34
N ASP A 209 -17.90 -3.79 -3.84
CA ASP A 209 -19.25 -3.59 -3.32
C ASP A 209 -19.73 -4.68 -2.35
N ASP A 210 -18.86 -5.66 -2.02
CA ASP A 210 -19.21 -6.84 -1.23
C ASP A 210 -18.46 -6.94 0.12
N GLY A 211 -17.78 -5.88 0.54
CA GLY A 211 -17.04 -5.82 1.80
C GLY A 211 -17.71 -4.93 2.85
N ASP A 212 -17.03 -4.82 3.99
CA ASP A 212 -17.53 -4.09 5.15
C ASP A 212 -17.36 -2.57 5.02
N MET A 213 -16.54 -2.11 4.07
CA MET A 213 -16.36 -0.68 3.84
C MET A 213 -17.36 -0.16 2.81
N ASN A 214 -17.96 0.99 3.11
CA ASN A 214 -18.70 1.76 2.12
C ASN A 214 -17.75 2.54 1.22
N MET A 215 -17.50 2.03 0.01
CA MET A 215 -16.57 2.64 -0.95
C MET A 215 -16.96 4.06 -1.34
N PHE A 216 -18.25 4.39 -1.36
CA PHE A 216 -18.69 5.77 -1.62
C PHE A 216 -18.20 6.73 -0.53
N LYS A 217 -18.27 6.32 0.75
CA LYS A 217 -17.74 7.14 1.86
C LYS A 217 -16.23 7.27 1.79
N VAL A 218 -15.51 6.21 1.41
CA VAL A 218 -14.05 6.25 1.20
C VAL A 218 -13.69 7.27 0.12
N LEU A 219 -14.35 7.22 -1.03
CA LEU A 219 -14.12 8.16 -2.13
C LEU A 219 -14.53 9.59 -1.78
N LEU A 220 -15.61 9.76 -1.03
CA LEU A 220 -16.05 11.07 -0.52
C LEU A 220 -15.00 11.69 0.42
N GLU A 221 -14.40 10.88 1.29
CA GLU A 221 -13.34 11.39 2.17
C GLU A 221 -12.08 11.77 1.38
N LEU A 222 -11.71 10.98 0.38
CA LEU A 222 -10.63 11.34 -0.56
C LEU A 222 -10.92 12.67 -1.28
N GLN A 223 -12.15 12.89 -1.72
CA GLN A 223 -12.57 14.16 -2.34
C GLN A 223 -12.43 15.33 -1.35
N LYS A 224 -12.87 15.17 -0.10
CA LYS A 224 -12.79 16.22 0.93
C LYS A 224 -11.37 16.65 1.25
N ILE A 225 -10.41 15.75 1.21
CA ILE A 225 -8.99 16.07 1.41
C ILE A 225 -8.31 16.60 0.15
N GLY A 226 -9.04 16.73 -0.98
CA GLY A 226 -8.51 17.21 -2.25
C GLY A 226 -7.58 16.22 -2.93
N PHE A 227 -7.77 14.91 -2.73
CA PHE A 227 -6.96 13.89 -3.42
C PHE A 227 -7.25 13.88 -4.92
N ASP A 228 -6.21 14.08 -5.72
CA ASP A 228 -6.24 14.15 -7.19
C ASP A 228 -5.38 13.06 -7.86
N GLY A 229 -4.86 12.12 -7.06
CA GLY A 229 -4.00 11.03 -7.53
C GLY A 229 -4.74 9.84 -8.14
N CYS A 230 -3.99 8.80 -8.46
CA CYS A 230 -4.54 7.57 -9.06
C CYS A 230 -5.22 6.66 -8.03
N LEU A 231 -6.38 6.14 -8.41
CA LEU A 231 -7.06 5.03 -7.75
C LEU A 231 -6.74 3.74 -8.52
N ASN A 232 -6.10 2.80 -7.89
CA ASN A 232 -5.75 1.51 -8.48
C ASN A 232 -6.57 0.40 -7.85
N PRO A 233 -7.48 -0.29 -8.59
CA PRO A 233 -8.10 -1.51 -8.09
C PRO A 233 -7.03 -2.54 -7.76
N ASP A 234 -7.07 -3.08 -6.54
CA ASP A 234 -6.02 -3.94 -5.99
C ASP A 234 -6.60 -5.26 -5.48
N HIS A 235 -5.87 -6.36 -5.62
CA HIS A 235 -6.27 -7.72 -5.21
C HIS A 235 -7.73 -8.08 -5.56
N ILE A 236 -8.08 -7.90 -6.81
CA ILE A 236 -9.45 -8.16 -7.25
C ILE A 236 -9.71 -9.66 -7.27
N PRO A 237 -10.80 -10.14 -6.63
CA PRO A 237 -11.18 -11.54 -6.66
C PRO A 237 -11.38 -12.07 -8.08
N ASN A 238 -11.08 -13.35 -8.27
CA ASN A 238 -11.30 -14.02 -9.54
C ASN A 238 -12.80 -14.22 -9.79
N ILE A 239 -13.28 -13.64 -10.89
CA ILE A 239 -14.59 -13.88 -11.45
C ILE A 239 -14.42 -14.72 -12.71
N GLU A 240 -15.31 -15.65 -12.97
CA GLU A 240 -15.30 -16.42 -14.21
C GLU A 240 -15.27 -15.49 -15.43
N GLY A 241 -14.38 -15.76 -16.38
CA GLY A 241 -14.20 -14.91 -17.56
C GLY A 241 -12.92 -14.03 -17.53
N GLY A 242 -11.93 -14.34 -16.70
CA GLY A 242 -10.60 -13.72 -16.74
C GLY A 242 -10.57 -12.30 -16.19
N SER A 243 -10.46 -11.28 -17.05
CA SER A 243 -10.36 -9.87 -16.61
C SER A 243 -11.70 -9.22 -16.22
N SER A 244 -12.79 -10.00 -16.12
CA SER A 244 -14.13 -9.48 -15.78
C SER A 244 -14.17 -8.83 -14.39
N GLY A 245 -13.47 -9.36 -13.41
CA GLY A 245 -13.33 -8.74 -12.09
C GLY A 245 -12.72 -7.35 -12.13
N LEU A 246 -11.67 -7.17 -12.93
CA LEU A 246 -11.03 -5.87 -13.14
C LEU A 246 -11.97 -4.88 -13.85
N ALA A 247 -12.63 -5.31 -14.91
CA ALA A 247 -13.60 -4.48 -15.63
C ALA A 247 -14.76 -4.05 -14.73
N TYR A 248 -15.28 -4.98 -13.92
CA TYR A 248 -16.31 -4.70 -12.93
C TYR A 248 -15.84 -3.64 -11.91
N SER A 249 -14.66 -3.83 -11.33
CA SER A 249 -14.12 -2.90 -10.33
C SER A 249 -13.88 -1.50 -10.89
N ILE A 250 -13.36 -1.39 -12.12
CA ILE A 250 -13.19 -0.10 -12.82
C ILE A 250 -14.55 0.54 -13.09
N GLY A 251 -15.54 -0.22 -13.54
CA GLY A 251 -16.90 0.27 -13.76
C GLY A 251 -17.55 0.78 -12.49
N TYR A 252 -17.41 0.05 -11.39
CA TYR A 252 -17.92 0.44 -10.08
C TYR A 252 -17.27 1.74 -9.57
N ILE A 253 -15.95 1.86 -9.63
CA ILE A 253 -15.23 3.09 -9.26
C ILE A 253 -15.70 4.27 -10.10
N ARG A 254 -15.80 4.12 -11.41
CA ARG A 254 -16.26 5.17 -12.31
C ARG A 254 -17.69 5.62 -11.99
N ALA A 255 -18.58 4.68 -11.68
CA ALA A 255 -19.96 5.00 -11.30
C ALA A 255 -20.02 5.81 -10.00
N LEU A 256 -19.22 5.43 -8.99
CA LEU A 256 -19.13 6.18 -7.73
C LEU A 256 -18.54 7.58 -7.93
N LEU A 257 -17.49 7.72 -8.74
CA LEU A 257 -16.90 9.02 -9.06
C LEU A 257 -17.88 9.92 -9.82
N ALA A 258 -18.66 9.37 -10.74
CA ALA A 258 -19.71 10.11 -11.44
C ALA A 258 -20.82 10.57 -10.47
N ALA A 259 -21.20 9.72 -9.52
CA ALA A 259 -22.18 10.09 -8.48
C ALA A 259 -21.64 11.22 -7.58
N LEU A 260 -20.38 11.14 -7.16
CA LEU A 260 -19.74 12.21 -6.37
C LEU A 260 -19.67 13.54 -7.13
N ALA A 261 -19.32 13.50 -8.42
CA ALA A 261 -19.27 14.70 -9.25
C ALA A 261 -20.63 15.36 -9.48
N ALA A 262 -21.72 14.62 -9.32
CA ALA A 262 -23.09 15.12 -9.44
C ALA A 262 -23.66 15.67 -8.12
N MET A 263 -22.93 15.55 -7.02
CA MET A 263 -23.34 16.13 -5.73
C MET A 263 -23.15 17.64 -5.76
N PRO A 264 -24.07 18.39 -5.10
CA PRO A 264 -24.01 19.85 -5.01
C PRO A 264 -22.79 20.34 -4.20
#